data_ef7d008b37c0af5bad6bc4c996e19ab0
#
_entry.id   ef7d008b37c0af5bad6bc4c996e19ab0
#
_cell.length_a   1.000
_cell.length_b   1.000
_cell.length_c   1.000
_cell.angle_alpha   90.00
_cell.angle_beta   90.00
_cell.angle_gamma   90.00
#
_symmetry.space_group_name_H-M   'P 1'
#
loop_
_entity.id
_entity.type
_entity.pdbx_description
1 polymer ?
#
loop_
_entity_poly.entity_id
_entity_poly.type
_entity_poly.pdbx_seq_one_letter_code
_entity_poly.pdbx_strand_id
1 'polypeptide(L)'
;MFFLKKQEKIQVLVFFVGLSFFSPVAFSADFDNEFEEKPWKEIEVQLPPFPERENLIPFEVGSVTDKQFFIDGDSLSVGSDEVIRYTMVVIGSGGAQNISFEGMRCTTGERRSYAFGRSDKTWSRVRNGQWGKIRGGSNQGHVNLFSDYFCNVGERAILSPEDARRALRYGRSATFR
;
A
#
# COMPACT_ATOMS: atom_id res chain seq x y z
N MET A 1 -98.64 -53.55 7.41
CA MET A 1 -98.41 -52.41 8.29
C MET A 1 -97.01 -51.93 8.06
N PHE A 2 -96.81 -51.15 7.02
CA PHE A 2 -95.49 -50.75 6.58
C PHE A 2 -95.33 -49.25 6.79
N PHE A 3 -94.42 -48.81 7.63
CA PHE A 3 -94.00 -47.42 7.71
C PHE A 3 -92.73 -47.20 6.85
N LEU A 4 -92.92 -46.40 5.80
CA LEU A 4 -91.90 -45.95 4.93
C LEU A 4 -91.21 -44.70 5.59
N LYS A 5 -89.96 -44.81 5.92
CA LYS A 5 -89.16 -43.77 6.45
C LYS A 5 -88.49 -42.99 5.31
N LYS A 6 -88.91 -41.73 5.15
CA LYS A 6 -88.43 -40.79 4.14
C LYS A 6 -87.01 -40.34 4.52
N GLN A 7 -86.05 -40.60 3.68
CA GLN A 7 -84.68 -40.13 3.79
C GLN A 7 -84.58 -38.73 3.17
N GLU A 8 -84.26 -37.76 4.02
CA GLU A 8 -83.95 -36.42 3.52
C GLU A 8 -82.41 -36.36 3.25
N LYS A 9 -82.12 -36.01 2.00
CA LYS A 9 -80.71 -35.77 1.57
C LYS A 9 -80.31 -34.36 1.94
N ILE A 10 -79.48 -34.23 2.95
CA ILE A 10 -78.81 -32.97 3.27
C ILE A 10 -77.64 -32.81 2.28
N GLN A 11 -77.73 -31.84 1.40
CA GLN A 11 -76.61 -31.45 0.57
C GLN A 11 -75.71 -30.50 1.40
N VAL A 12 -74.57 -30.97 1.78
CA VAL A 12 -73.52 -30.15 2.42
C VAL A 12 -72.78 -29.42 1.29
N LEU A 13 -73.00 -28.14 1.17
CA LEU A 13 -72.28 -27.24 0.28
C LEU A 13 -70.91 -26.94 0.88
N VAL A 14 -69.87 -27.60 0.39
CA VAL A 14 -68.49 -27.35 0.81
C VAL A 14 -68.00 -26.11 0.08
N PHE A 15 -67.92 -24.99 0.78
CA PHE A 15 -67.23 -23.79 0.29
C PHE A 15 -65.74 -24.01 0.36
N PHE A 16 -65.10 -24.23 -0.79
CA PHE A 16 -63.63 -24.15 -0.90
C PHE A 16 -63.18 -22.70 -0.87
N VAL A 17 -62.74 -22.23 0.32
CA VAL A 17 -62.01 -20.97 0.41
C VAL A 17 -60.59 -21.21 -0.10
N GLY A 18 -60.35 -20.78 -1.32
CA GLY A 18 -59.03 -20.82 -1.93
C GLY A 18 -58.09 -19.82 -1.22
N LEU A 19 -57.24 -20.34 -0.35
CA LEU A 19 -56.17 -19.56 0.26
C LEU A 19 -55.04 -19.38 -0.78
N SER A 20 -55.06 -18.27 -1.49
CA SER A 20 -53.99 -17.91 -2.42
C SER A 20 -52.75 -17.54 -1.59
N PHE A 21 -51.78 -18.43 -1.52
CA PHE A 21 -50.45 -18.16 -1.00
C PHE A 21 -49.71 -17.21 -1.95
N PHE A 22 -49.76 -15.90 -1.66
CA PHE A 22 -48.82 -14.96 -2.25
C PHE A 22 -47.45 -15.22 -1.66
N SER A 23 -46.60 -15.96 -2.37
CA SER A 23 -45.20 -16.08 -2.03
C SER A 23 -44.49 -14.75 -2.38
N PRO A 24 -43.89 -14.02 -1.42
CA PRO A 24 -43.06 -12.90 -1.77
C PRO A 24 -41.82 -13.43 -2.48
N VAL A 25 -41.63 -13.09 -3.74
CA VAL A 25 -40.38 -13.27 -4.46
C VAL A 25 -39.40 -12.29 -3.84
N ALA A 26 -38.51 -12.79 -2.96
CA ALA A 26 -37.37 -12.04 -2.49
C ALA A 26 -36.44 -11.82 -3.68
N PHE A 27 -36.44 -10.63 -4.24
CA PHE A 27 -35.39 -10.16 -5.14
C PHE A 27 -34.13 -10.00 -4.27
N SER A 28 -33.27 -11.01 -4.25
CA SER A 28 -31.88 -10.84 -3.84
C SER A 28 -31.25 -9.96 -4.92
N ALA A 29 -31.07 -8.67 -4.65
CA ALA A 29 -30.17 -7.85 -5.42
C ALA A 29 -28.76 -8.38 -5.11
N ASP A 30 -28.24 -9.22 -5.98
CA ASP A 30 -26.82 -9.54 -6.04
C ASP A 30 -26.11 -8.22 -6.39
N PHE A 31 -25.67 -7.49 -5.35
CA PHE A 31 -24.65 -6.48 -5.49
C PHE A 31 -23.32 -7.21 -5.64
N ASP A 32 -23.10 -7.83 -6.76
CA ASP A 32 -21.77 -8.17 -7.25
C ASP A 32 -21.07 -6.84 -7.55
N ASN A 33 -20.59 -6.19 -6.47
CA ASN A 33 -19.53 -5.24 -6.57
C ASN A 33 -18.27 -6.05 -6.94
N GLU A 34 -18.17 -6.47 -8.17
CA GLU A 34 -16.92 -6.82 -8.81
C GLU A 34 -16.08 -5.54 -8.85
N PHE A 35 -15.49 -5.20 -7.69
CA PHE A 35 -14.38 -4.27 -7.64
C PHE A 35 -13.23 -5.00 -8.33
N GLU A 36 -13.18 -4.90 -9.67
CA GLU A 36 -11.96 -5.27 -10.40
C GLU A 36 -10.86 -4.35 -9.88
N GLU A 37 -10.09 -4.84 -8.92
CA GLU A 37 -8.86 -4.17 -8.48
C GLU A 37 -7.99 -4.03 -9.73
N LYS A 38 -7.95 -2.82 -10.26
CA LYS A 38 -7.10 -2.52 -11.40
C LYS A 38 -5.67 -2.92 -11.06
N PRO A 39 -5.02 -3.82 -11.82
CA PRO A 39 -3.68 -4.29 -11.50
C PRO A 39 -2.75 -3.08 -11.34
N TRP A 40 -2.02 -3.07 -10.22
CA TRP A 40 -1.08 -1.99 -9.93
C TRP A 40 -0.07 -1.83 -11.08
N LYS A 41 0.14 -0.60 -11.50
CA LYS A 41 1.11 -0.26 -12.55
C LYS A 41 1.99 0.89 -12.06
N GLU A 42 3.30 0.69 -12.12
CA GLU A 42 4.28 1.73 -11.82
C GLU A 42 4.23 2.84 -12.89
N ILE A 43 4.28 4.09 -12.43
CA ILE A 43 4.43 5.24 -13.33
C ILE A 43 5.85 5.30 -13.90
N GLU A 44 6.05 6.00 -15.01
CA GLU A 44 7.37 6.21 -15.57
C GLU A 44 8.27 6.97 -14.59
N VAL A 45 9.49 6.43 -14.39
CA VAL A 45 10.45 6.96 -13.42
C VAL A 45 11.46 7.86 -14.10
N GLN A 46 11.45 9.13 -13.68
CA GLN A 46 12.46 10.12 -14.07
C GLN A 46 13.55 10.17 -13.00
N LEU A 47 14.81 10.21 -13.43
CA LEU A 47 15.93 10.36 -12.51
C LEU A 47 15.99 11.79 -11.99
N PRO A 48 16.20 11.99 -10.68
CA PRO A 48 16.37 13.32 -10.12
C PRO A 48 17.73 13.90 -10.48
N PRO A 49 17.95 15.20 -10.24
CA PRO A 49 19.30 15.77 -10.18
C PRO A 49 20.19 14.93 -9.25
N PHE A 50 21.52 15.00 -9.46
CA PHE A 50 22.46 14.34 -8.58
C PHE A 50 22.42 15.01 -7.19
N PRO A 51 22.47 14.24 -6.06
CA PRO A 51 22.29 14.81 -4.72
C PRO A 51 23.41 15.81 -4.37
N GLU A 52 23.01 16.91 -3.78
CA GLU A 52 23.91 17.94 -3.24
C GLU A 52 24.00 17.79 -1.70
N ARG A 53 25.16 18.09 -1.14
CA ARG A 53 25.43 17.87 0.28
C ARG A 53 24.47 18.63 1.21
N GLU A 54 24.10 19.83 0.85
CA GLU A 54 23.18 20.71 1.58
C GLU A 54 21.76 20.17 1.69
N ASN A 55 21.35 19.29 0.78
CA ASN A 55 20.02 18.71 0.74
C ASN A 55 19.92 17.35 1.47
N LEU A 56 21.05 16.84 1.99
CA LEU A 56 21.12 15.57 2.67
C LEU A 56 20.52 15.65 4.07
N ILE A 57 19.49 14.89 4.33
CA ILE A 57 18.82 14.74 5.63
C ILE A 57 19.30 13.43 6.24
N PRO A 58 20.02 13.47 7.40
CA PRO A 58 20.43 12.27 8.07
C PRO A 58 19.25 11.52 8.68
N PHE A 59 19.34 10.21 8.76
CA PHE A 59 18.39 9.40 9.51
C PHE A 59 19.10 8.29 10.28
N GLU A 60 18.55 7.94 11.44
CA GLU A 60 19.14 6.97 12.34
C GLU A 60 18.84 5.54 11.92
N VAL A 61 19.82 4.68 12.05
CA VAL A 61 19.70 3.24 11.85
C VAL A 61 19.98 2.55 13.18
N GLY A 62 18.98 1.91 13.77
CA GLY A 62 18.97 1.39 15.15
C GLY A 62 19.96 0.24 15.44
N SER A 63 20.85 -0.08 14.53
CA SER A 63 21.92 -1.07 14.75
C SER A 63 23.27 -0.39 14.90
N VAL A 64 24.18 -1.02 15.64
CA VAL A 64 25.57 -0.56 15.70
C VAL A 64 26.17 -0.66 14.31
N THR A 65 26.41 0.48 13.68
CA THR A 65 27.00 0.60 12.35
C THR A 65 27.96 1.79 12.33
N ASP A 66 29.02 1.66 11.57
CA ASP A 66 29.99 2.72 11.29
C ASP A 66 29.60 3.55 10.06
N LYS A 67 28.43 3.28 9.47
CA LYS A 67 27.91 3.97 8.30
C LYS A 67 26.95 5.07 8.69
N GLN A 68 26.98 6.15 7.92
CA GLN A 68 26.03 7.24 8.01
C GLN A 68 25.04 7.14 6.84
N PHE A 69 23.76 7.36 7.15
CA PHE A 69 22.67 7.24 6.19
C PHE A 69 21.98 8.58 6.00
N PHE A 70 21.75 8.93 4.75
CA PHE A 70 21.09 10.19 4.37
C PHE A 70 20.07 9.95 3.26
N ILE A 71 19.04 10.77 3.26
CA ILE A 71 18.14 10.93 2.13
C ILE A 71 18.31 12.33 1.55
N ASP A 72 18.46 12.43 0.25
CA ASP A 72 18.40 13.72 -0.43
C ASP A 72 16.96 14.24 -0.44
N GLY A 73 16.74 15.33 0.29
CA GLY A 73 15.41 15.91 0.49
C GLY A 73 14.76 16.42 -0.80
N ASP A 74 15.55 16.79 -1.80
CA ASP A 74 15.05 17.34 -3.07
C ASP A 74 14.62 16.25 -4.06
N SER A 75 15.19 15.02 -3.90
CA SER A 75 14.81 13.87 -4.71
C SER A 75 13.52 13.18 -4.26
N LEU A 76 12.99 13.56 -3.07
CA LEU A 76 11.79 12.93 -2.52
C LEU A 76 10.57 13.22 -3.38
N SER A 77 9.87 12.16 -3.76
CA SER A 77 8.58 12.26 -4.45
C SER A 77 7.66 11.12 -4.05
N VAL A 78 6.35 11.35 -4.11
CA VAL A 78 5.31 10.34 -3.91
C VAL A 78 4.44 10.35 -5.16
N GLY A 79 4.43 9.24 -5.89
CA GLY A 79 3.68 9.11 -7.13
C GLY A 79 2.22 8.72 -6.90
N SER A 80 1.39 8.86 -7.94
CA SER A 80 0.01 8.36 -7.95
C SER A 80 -0.08 6.83 -7.88
N ASP A 81 1.06 6.15 -8.05
CA ASP A 81 1.24 4.71 -7.87
C ASP A 81 1.62 4.32 -6.43
N GLU A 82 1.54 5.30 -5.49
CA GLU A 82 1.86 5.14 -4.07
C GLU A 82 3.31 4.73 -3.80
N VAL A 83 4.21 4.99 -4.75
CA VAL A 83 5.64 4.75 -4.57
C VAL A 83 6.31 6.00 -4.02
N ILE A 84 6.99 5.84 -2.88
CA ILE A 84 7.88 6.86 -2.34
C ILE A 84 9.23 6.68 -3.02
N ARG A 85 9.67 7.69 -3.79
CA ARG A 85 10.96 7.70 -4.48
C ARG A 85 11.92 8.64 -3.80
N TYR A 86 13.17 8.23 -3.67
CA TYR A 86 14.19 8.95 -2.93
C TYR A 86 15.60 8.58 -3.40
N THR A 87 16.53 9.50 -3.22
CA THR A 87 17.96 9.20 -3.31
C THR A 87 18.50 8.92 -1.93
N MET A 88 19.09 7.73 -1.74
CA MET A 88 19.80 7.37 -0.54
C MET A 88 21.29 7.56 -0.74
N VAL A 89 21.96 8.17 0.23
CA VAL A 89 23.43 8.30 0.30
C VAL A 89 23.90 7.59 1.56
N VAL A 90 24.76 6.60 1.39
CA VAL A 90 25.38 5.87 2.50
C VAL A 90 26.88 6.15 2.48
N ILE A 91 27.40 6.66 3.60
CA ILE A 91 28.82 6.99 3.78
C ILE A 91 29.43 5.99 4.75
N GLY A 92 30.40 5.22 4.31
CA GLY A 92 31.15 4.30 5.18
C GLY A 92 32.22 5.02 6.01
N SER A 93 32.79 4.34 7.01
CA SER A 93 33.85 4.85 7.91
C SER A 93 35.10 5.37 7.16
N GLY A 94 35.39 4.78 5.98
CA GLY A 94 36.47 5.24 5.09
C GLY A 94 36.09 6.40 4.16
N GLY A 95 34.91 7.00 4.30
CA GLY A 95 34.43 8.10 3.47
C GLY A 95 33.91 7.68 2.08
N ALA A 96 33.92 6.38 1.77
CA ALA A 96 33.34 5.87 0.52
C ALA A 96 31.83 6.09 0.52
N GLN A 97 31.32 6.62 -0.59
CA GLN A 97 29.89 6.90 -0.76
C GLN A 97 29.24 5.87 -1.67
N ASN A 98 28.08 5.38 -1.25
CA ASN A 98 27.18 4.62 -2.10
C ASN A 98 25.91 5.45 -2.27
N ILE A 99 25.59 5.78 -3.52
CA ILE A 99 24.45 6.61 -3.88
C ILE A 99 23.51 5.78 -4.73
N SER A 100 22.24 5.73 -4.35
CA SER A 100 21.21 5.01 -5.10
C SER A 100 19.92 5.82 -5.19
N PHE A 101 19.27 5.80 -6.35
CA PHE A 101 17.91 6.28 -6.51
C PHE A 101 16.96 5.09 -6.50
N GLU A 102 16.00 5.12 -5.59
CA GLU A 102 15.18 3.97 -5.22
C GLU A 102 13.71 4.33 -5.10
N GLY A 103 12.84 3.30 -5.16
CA GLY A 103 11.44 3.39 -4.82
C GLY A 103 11.10 2.43 -3.69
N MET A 104 10.15 2.83 -2.85
CA MET A 104 9.61 2.05 -1.74
C MET A 104 8.09 2.00 -1.82
N ARG A 105 7.52 0.79 -1.70
CA ARG A 105 6.08 0.53 -1.63
C ARG A 105 5.72 0.09 -0.23
N CYS A 106 4.98 0.93 0.48
CA CYS A 106 4.58 0.61 1.86
C CYS A 106 3.58 -0.53 1.91
N THR A 107 2.62 -0.58 0.99
CA THR A 107 1.57 -1.60 0.93
C THR A 107 2.11 -3.02 0.80
N THR A 108 3.22 -3.19 0.08
CA THR A 108 3.81 -4.52 -0.16
C THR A 108 5.10 -4.75 0.62
N GLY A 109 5.66 -3.74 1.27
CA GLY A 109 6.96 -3.84 1.95
C GLY A 109 8.10 -4.16 0.99
N GLU A 110 8.09 -3.52 -0.18
CA GLU A 110 9.05 -3.78 -1.24
C GLU A 110 9.83 -2.52 -1.60
N ARG A 111 11.03 -2.72 -2.10
CA ARG A 111 11.86 -1.66 -2.68
C ARG A 111 12.39 -2.06 -4.06
N ARG A 112 12.74 -1.06 -4.85
CA ARG A 112 13.37 -1.21 -6.16
C ARG A 112 14.45 -0.16 -6.33
N SER A 113 15.62 -0.54 -6.85
CA SER A 113 16.64 0.42 -7.25
C SER A 113 16.47 0.77 -8.73
N TYR A 114 16.47 2.05 -9.05
CA TYR A 114 16.35 2.56 -10.43
C TYR A 114 17.69 2.94 -11.03
N ALA A 115 18.58 3.52 -10.20
CA ALA A 115 19.90 3.93 -10.63
C ALA A 115 20.91 3.97 -9.48
N PHE A 116 22.18 3.89 -9.82
CA PHE A 116 23.29 4.12 -8.88
C PHE A 116 24.09 5.34 -9.33
N GLY A 117 24.52 6.13 -8.35
CA GLY A 117 25.39 7.29 -8.56
C GLY A 117 26.81 6.86 -8.87
N ARG A 118 27.45 7.58 -9.77
CA ARG A 118 28.87 7.42 -10.11
C ARG A 118 29.71 8.56 -9.53
N SER A 119 31.00 8.37 -9.47
CA SER A 119 31.97 9.37 -8.97
C SER A 119 32.02 10.65 -9.79
N ASP A 120 31.63 10.59 -11.07
CA ASP A 120 31.50 11.73 -11.97
C ASP A 120 30.18 12.48 -11.85
N LYS A 121 29.39 12.20 -10.78
CA LYS A 121 28.06 12.77 -10.51
C LYS A 121 27.02 12.46 -11.60
N THR A 122 27.17 11.33 -12.30
CA THR A 122 26.18 10.82 -13.26
C THR A 122 25.44 9.60 -12.70
N TRP A 123 24.27 9.31 -13.27
CA TRP A 123 23.47 8.14 -12.94
C TRP A 123 23.75 6.95 -13.85
N SER A 124 23.90 5.79 -13.26
CA SER A 124 23.91 4.49 -13.95
C SER A 124 22.59 3.79 -13.75
N ARG A 125 21.73 3.74 -14.77
CA ARG A 125 20.42 3.07 -14.68
C ARG A 125 20.54 1.57 -14.47
N VAL A 126 19.70 1.02 -13.61
CA VAL A 126 19.54 -0.42 -13.41
C VAL A 126 18.66 -0.98 -14.54
N ARG A 127 19.19 -1.88 -15.36
CA ARG A 127 18.48 -2.39 -16.56
C ARG A 127 17.30 -3.30 -16.21
N ASN A 128 17.46 -4.18 -15.21
CA ASN A 128 16.49 -5.20 -14.85
C ASN A 128 16.15 -5.14 -13.36
N GLY A 129 15.98 -3.92 -12.79
CA GLY A 129 15.61 -3.75 -11.40
C GLY A 129 14.24 -4.38 -11.12
N GLN A 130 14.19 -5.30 -10.16
CA GLN A 130 12.96 -5.93 -9.70
C GLN A 130 12.54 -5.36 -8.36
N TRP A 131 11.25 -5.36 -8.09
CA TRP A 131 10.72 -5.12 -6.77
C TRP A 131 11.08 -6.31 -5.87
N GLY A 132 11.65 -6.03 -4.72
CA GLY A 132 12.07 -7.04 -3.76
C GLY A 132 11.70 -6.68 -2.34
N LYS A 133 11.36 -7.68 -1.54
CA LYS A 133 10.97 -7.49 -0.13
C LYS A 133 12.10 -6.84 0.68
N ILE A 134 11.74 -5.84 1.48
CA ILE A 134 12.63 -5.22 2.44
C ILE A 134 12.83 -6.22 3.58
N ARG A 135 14.08 -6.65 3.77
CA ARG A 135 14.47 -7.61 4.81
C ARG A 135 15.72 -7.10 5.51
N GLY A 136 15.89 -7.45 6.78
CA GLY A 136 17.05 -7.10 7.58
C GLY A 136 18.39 -7.64 7.04
N GLY A 137 19.42 -7.60 7.86
CA GLY A 137 20.78 -7.95 7.48
C GLY A 137 21.51 -6.75 6.87
N SER A 138 22.16 -6.92 5.71
CA SER A 138 22.87 -5.83 5.02
C SER A 138 21.99 -4.64 4.61
N ASN A 139 20.68 -4.80 4.65
CA ASN A 139 19.70 -3.78 4.27
C ASN A 139 19.08 -3.05 5.47
N GLN A 140 19.76 -3.01 6.62
CA GLN A 140 19.22 -2.41 7.84
C GLN A 140 18.76 -0.96 7.64
N GLY A 141 19.48 -0.16 6.86
CA GLY A 141 19.06 1.20 6.53
C GLY A 141 17.68 1.25 5.86
N HIS A 142 17.37 0.32 4.95
CA HIS A 142 16.06 0.25 4.30
C HIS A 142 14.96 -0.22 5.26
N VAL A 143 15.28 -1.14 6.19
CA VAL A 143 14.33 -1.59 7.22
C VAL A 143 13.93 -0.42 8.11
N ASN A 144 14.92 0.33 8.65
CA ASN A 144 14.62 1.49 9.48
C ASN A 144 13.90 2.59 8.70
N LEU A 145 14.31 2.87 7.45
CA LEU A 145 13.61 3.84 6.60
C LEU A 145 12.14 3.45 6.39
N PHE A 146 11.88 2.16 6.18
CA PHE A 146 10.53 1.63 6.06
C PHE A 146 9.74 1.75 7.35
N SER A 147 10.24 1.16 8.46
CA SER A 147 9.49 1.02 9.71
C SER A 147 9.38 2.32 10.50
N ASP A 148 10.47 3.11 10.52
CA ASP A 148 10.58 4.20 11.47
C ASP A 148 10.28 5.57 10.85
N TYR A 149 10.34 5.67 9.50
CA TYR A 149 10.18 6.94 8.79
C TYR A 149 9.06 6.95 7.75
N PHE A 150 8.96 5.99 6.84
CA PHE A 150 8.06 6.07 5.68
C PHE A 150 6.80 5.24 5.79
N CYS A 151 6.89 4.01 6.31
CA CYS A 151 5.83 3.03 6.23
C CYS A 151 5.56 2.39 7.59
N ASN A 152 4.79 2.96 8.46
CA ASN A 152 4.50 2.30 9.74
C ASN A 152 3.37 1.26 9.61
N VAL A 153 3.53 0.12 10.23
CA VAL A 153 2.49 -0.90 10.30
C VAL A 153 1.35 -0.41 11.19
N GLY A 154 0.17 -0.20 10.60
CA GLY A 154 -1.03 0.27 11.31
C GLY A 154 -1.26 1.78 11.28
N GLU A 155 -0.35 2.57 10.71
CA GLU A 155 -0.53 4.01 10.50
C GLU A 155 -0.56 4.34 8.99
N ARG A 156 -0.99 5.57 8.69
CA ARG A 156 -1.02 6.05 7.31
C ARG A 156 0.40 6.16 6.74
N ALA A 157 0.65 5.61 5.56
CA ALA A 157 1.89 5.82 4.83
C ALA A 157 2.12 7.32 4.53
N ILE A 158 3.37 7.70 4.31
CA ILE A 158 3.72 9.04 3.82
C ILE A 158 3.04 9.28 2.47
N LEU A 159 2.31 10.38 2.34
CA LEU A 159 1.54 10.73 1.15
C LEU A 159 2.11 11.95 0.39
N SER A 160 3.09 12.64 0.99
CA SER A 160 3.72 13.80 0.35
C SER A 160 5.22 13.84 0.59
N PRO A 161 5.99 14.50 -0.29
CA PRO A 161 7.42 14.73 -0.07
C PRO A 161 7.68 15.55 1.20
N GLU A 162 6.80 16.47 1.56
CA GLU A 162 6.88 17.31 2.77
C GLU A 162 6.78 16.47 4.03
N ASP A 163 5.85 15.51 4.05
CA ASP A 163 5.69 14.58 5.18
C ASP A 163 6.91 13.69 5.33
N ALA A 164 7.48 13.21 4.21
CA ALA A 164 8.71 12.43 4.21
C ALA A 164 9.89 13.24 4.80
N ARG A 165 10.08 14.50 4.37
CA ARG A 165 11.11 15.39 4.92
C ARG A 165 10.90 15.65 6.41
N ARG A 166 9.66 15.84 6.84
CA ARG A 166 9.31 16.06 8.25
C ARG A 166 9.59 14.82 9.09
N ALA A 167 9.19 13.63 8.62
CA ALA A 167 9.46 12.37 9.30
C ALA A 167 10.96 12.14 9.50
N LEU A 168 11.77 12.42 8.49
CA LEU A 168 13.23 12.29 8.57
C LEU A 168 13.86 13.28 9.56
N ARG A 169 13.37 14.53 9.63
CA ARG A 169 13.96 15.57 10.49
C ARG A 169 13.54 15.49 11.96
N TYR A 170 12.31 15.09 12.22
CA TYR A 170 11.69 15.21 13.55
C TYR A 170 11.13 13.89 14.09
N GLY A 171 11.33 12.82 13.35
CA GLY A 171 10.70 11.55 13.64
C GLY A 171 9.22 11.54 13.20
N ARG A 172 8.69 10.38 13.07
CA ARG A 172 7.35 10.14 12.51
C ARG A 172 6.21 10.69 13.35
N SER A 173 6.33 10.63 14.69
CA SER A 173 5.32 11.18 15.62
C SER A 173 5.03 12.67 15.43
N ALA A 174 5.95 13.41 14.81
CA ALA A 174 5.76 14.82 14.49
C ALA A 174 4.99 15.07 13.19
N THR A 175 4.83 14.05 12.34
CA THR A 175 4.23 14.17 11.00
C THR A 175 2.71 14.10 11.03
N PHE A 176 2.14 13.42 12.03
CA PHE A 176 0.70 13.12 12.11
C PHE A 176 -0.01 13.79 13.30
N ARG A 177 0.49 14.92 13.79
CA ARG A 177 -0.17 15.74 14.81
C ARG A 177 -1.07 16.79 14.20
#